data_abc19e7569f077eb090d0bbcbd204520
#
_entry.id   abc19e7569f077eb090d0bbcbd204520
#
_cell.length_a   1.000
_cell.length_b   1.000
_cell.length_c   1.000
_cell.angle_alpha   90.00
_cell.angle_beta   90.00
_cell.angle_gamma   90.00
#
_symmetry.space_group_name_H-M   'P 1'
#
loop_
_entity.id
_entity.type
_entity.pdbx_description
1 polymer ?
#
loop_
_entity_poly.entity_id
_entity_poly.type
_entity_poly.pdbx_seq_one_letter_code
_entity_poly.pdbx_strand_id
1 'polypeptide(L)'
;HRRELPPHLVSISPDVALKQLHAALEHSELKLNFQALVRLAEDPLQHYEVRCSLAHHEQSLPTLLLFETAAKNALGEQLDQRIIEQILRRLSQDAIPNRRLVVNLSHNSLVSSYFLRWLEERLSGKRAFASQFVFQISETDALIAQHHLLTFCEVIEKLGCKLCVSNFGCTPKPLRYLSLVPAAYVKLDTGLLRKIDVNQAKLKFLSALIEELHKKGIRVIAPMLEQLPMLPLLWRANVDFMQGNCLHPTSTSMSFEFIQTQTVNFDFC
;
A
#
# COMPACT_ATOMS: atom_id res chain seq x y z
N HIS A 1 -6.97 -3.72 -17.86
CA HIS A 1 -6.12 -2.70 -18.49
C HIS A 1 -4.69 -2.93 -18.03
N ARG A 2 -3.82 -3.47 -18.93
CA ARG A 2 -2.37 -3.48 -18.71
C ARG A 2 -1.93 -2.03 -18.54
N ARG A 3 -1.29 -1.70 -17.41
CA ARG A 3 -0.55 -0.44 -17.29
C ARG A 3 0.59 -0.51 -18.30
N GLU A 4 0.57 0.34 -19.31
CA GLU A 4 1.71 0.50 -20.22
C GLU A 4 2.90 0.99 -19.40
N LEU A 5 3.97 0.22 -19.39
CA LEU A 5 5.23 0.60 -18.76
C LEU A 5 5.84 1.77 -19.54
N PRO A 6 6.48 2.73 -18.87
CA PRO A 6 7.20 3.80 -19.56
C PRO A 6 8.21 3.23 -20.57
N PRO A 7 8.44 3.89 -21.71
CA PRO A 7 9.26 3.33 -22.82
C PRO A 7 10.67 2.89 -22.44
N HIS A 8 11.28 3.49 -21.42
CA HIS A 8 12.60 3.11 -20.91
C HIS A 8 12.61 1.82 -20.06
N LEU A 9 11.44 1.27 -19.70
CA LEU A 9 11.29 0.02 -18.95
C LEU A 9 11.06 -1.20 -19.86
N VAL A 10 10.92 -1.00 -21.17
CA VAL A 10 10.62 -2.06 -22.14
C VAL A 10 11.85 -2.93 -22.46
N SER A 11 13.04 -2.60 -21.95
CA SER A 11 14.30 -3.26 -22.35
C SER A 11 14.75 -4.42 -21.47
N ILE A 12 14.08 -4.70 -20.33
CA ILE A 12 14.50 -5.81 -19.45
C ILE A 12 13.74 -7.06 -19.86
N SER A 13 14.49 -8.09 -20.34
CA SER A 13 13.86 -9.36 -20.68
C SER A 13 13.32 -10.10 -19.45
N PRO A 14 12.24 -10.90 -19.58
CA PRO A 14 11.69 -11.68 -18.47
C PRO A 14 12.73 -12.57 -17.78
N ASP A 15 13.65 -13.16 -18.53
CA ASP A 15 14.71 -14.03 -18.00
C ASP A 15 15.72 -13.25 -17.15
N VAL A 16 16.09 -12.04 -17.58
CA VAL A 16 16.95 -11.15 -16.80
C VAL A 16 16.27 -10.71 -15.52
N ALA A 17 14.99 -10.35 -15.61
CA ALA A 17 14.20 -9.96 -14.44
C ALA A 17 14.11 -11.13 -13.42
N LEU A 18 13.88 -12.35 -13.89
CA LEU A 18 13.81 -13.53 -13.04
C LEU A 18 15.15 -13.86 -12.39
N LYS A 19 16.26 -13.78 -13.14
CA LYS A 19 17.61 -14.01 -12.59
C LYS A 19 17.95 -12.98 -11.50
N GLN A 20 17.64 -11.71 -11.73
CA GLN A 20 17.86 -10.66 -10.74
C GLN A 20 17.01 -10.87 -9.48
N LEU A 21 15.75 -11.31 -9.64
CA LEU A 21 14.88 -11.62 -8.51
C LEU A 21 15.43 -12.80 -7.68
N HIS A 22 15.87 -13.91 -8.32
CA HIS A 22 16.48 -15.03 -7.61
C HIS A 22 17.72 -14.61 -6.83
N ALA A 23 18.65 -13.90 -7.45
CA ALA A 23 19.84 -13.40 -6.79
C ALA A 23 19.49 -12.52 -5.57
N ALA A 24 18.49 -11.65 -5.71
CA ALA A 24 18.06 -10.79 -4.62
C ALA A 24 17.41 -11.55 -3.45
N LEU A 25 16.68 -12.61 -3.75
CA LEU A 25 16.06 -13.46 -2.72
C LEU A 25 17.13 -14.30 -1.98
N GLU A 26 18.16 -14.79 -2.69
CA GLU A 26 19.24 -15.57 -2.12
C GLU A 26 20.21 -14.72 -1.28
N HIS A 27 20.62 -13.56 -1.80
CA HIS A 27 21.65 -12.72 -1.18
C HIS A 27 21.12 -11.59 -0.30
N SER A 28 19.79 -11.49 -0.10
CA SER A 28 19.16 -10.43 0.69
C SER A 28 19.44 -9.01 0.16
N GLU A 29 19.52 -8.85 -1.15
CA GLU A 29 19.81 -7.57 -1.83
C GLU A 29 18.55 -6.68 -2.02
N LEU A 30 17.51 -6.95 -1.26
CA LEU A 30 16.30 -6.13 -1.26
C LEU A 30 16.52 -4.86 -0.43
N LYS A 31 16.22 -3.72 -1.02
CA LYS A 31 16.26 -2.41 -0.36
C LYS A 31 14.84 -1.94 -0.07
N LEU A 32 14.54 -1.69 1.20
CA LEU A 32 13.28 -1.09 1.59
C LEU A 32 13.34 0.44 1.41
N ASN A 33 12.28 0.95 0.83
CA ASN A 33 12.03 2.38 0.69
C ASN A 33 10.65 2.70 1.28
N PHE A 34 10.47 3.92 1.74
CA PHE A 34 9.26 4.36 2.44
C PHE A 34 8.71 5.61 1.77
N GLN A 35 7.42 5.64 1.56
CA GLN A 35 6.73 6.82 1.08
C GLN A 35 5.64 7.20 2.08
N ALA A 36 5.68 8.43 2.59
CA ALA A 36 4.69 8.90 3.54
C ALA A 36 3.29 8.95 2.94
N LEU A 37 2.30 8.54 3.74
CA LEU A 37 0.90 8.84 3.50
C LEU A 37 0.56 10.07 4.33
N VAL A 38 0.40 11.20 3.66
CA VAL A 38 0.21 12.49 4.31
C VAL A 38 -1.26 12.67 4.66
N ARG A 39 -1.54 12.97 5.92
CA ARG A 39 -2.87 13.30 6.41
C ARG A 39 -3.02 14.80 6.59
N LEU A 40 -4.21 15.31 6.30
CA LEU A 40 -4.52 16.74 6.46
C LEU A 40 -5.04 17.09 7.87
N ALA A 41 -5.52 16.09 8.61
CA ALA A 41 -5.89 16.23 10.01
C ALA A 41 -4.76 15.75 10.91
N GLU A 42 -4.67 16.26 12.13
CA GLU A 42 -3.71 15.77 13.12
C GLU A 42 -3.94 14.28 13.39
N ASP A 43 -2.87 13.52 13.31
CA ASP A 43 -2.86 12.09 13.65
C ASP A 43 -1.55 11.79 14.35
N PRO A 44 -1.59 11.24 15.57
CA PRO A 44 -0.36 10.84 16.27
C PRO A 44 0.35 9.68 15.57
N LEU A 45 -0.33 8.99 14.63
CA LEU A 45 0.21 7.87 13.89
C LEU A 45 0.80 8.32 12.54
N GLN A 46 2.08 8.03 12.35
CA GLN A 46 2.75 8.22 11.06
C GLN A 46 2.49 7.02 10.15
N HIS A 47 2.05 7.27 8.94
CA HIS A 47 1.74 6.22 7.96
C HIS A 47 2.74 6.24 6.81
N TYR A 48 3.33 5.08 6.50
CA TYR A 48 4.24 4.91 5.36
C TYR A 48 3.84 3.69 4.54
N GLU A 49 3.88 3.81 3.22
CA GLU A 49 3.91 2.64 2.35
C GLU A 49 5.34 2.13 2.21
N VAL A 50 5.51 0.84 2.43
CA VAL A 50 6.79 0.16 2.21
C VAL A 50 6.87 -0.24 0.74
N ARG A 51 7.94 0.21 0.09
CA ARG A 51 8.30 -0.16 -1.27
C ARG A 51 9.60 -0.94 -1.26
N CYS A 52 9.75 -1.86 -2.19
CA CYS A 52 10.94 -2.68 -2.31
C CYS A 52 11.59 -2.43 -3.67
N SER A 53 12.92 -2.31 -3.68
CA SER A 53 13.75 -2.27 -4.89
C SER A 53 14.96 -3.17 -4.71
N LEU A 54 15.69 -3.45 -5.80
CA LEU A 54 16.94 -4.19 -5.73
C LEU A 54 18.11 -3.25 -5.37
N ALA A 55 19.07 -3.74 -4.56
CA ALA A 55 20.11 -2.90 -3.97
C ALA A 55 21.26 -2.53 -4.95
N HIS A 56 21.61 -3.38 -5.93
CA HIS A 56 22.90 -3.28 -6.62
C HIS A 56 22.86 -3.64 -8.11
N HIS A 57 22.05 -2.92 -8.91
CA HIS A 57 22.23 -3.05 -10.36
C HIS A 57 22.12 -1.68 -11.02
N GLU A 58 23.04 -1.36 -11.93
CA GLU A 58 22.97 -0.17 -12.78
C GLU A 58 21.65 -0.11 -13.57
N GLN A 59 20.99 -1.26 -13.75
CA GLN A 59 19.62 -1.42 -14.24
C GLN A 59 18.78 -2.13 -13.19
N SER A 60 18.49 -1.45 -12.08
CA SER A 60 17.61 -2.02 -11.05
C SER A 60 16.21 -2.28 -11.61
N LEU A 61 15.65 -3.47 -11.33
CA LEU A 61 14.27 -3.80 -11.67
C LEU A 61 13.33 -2.75 -11.06
N PRO A 62 12.49 -2.11 -11.86
CA PRO A 62 11.43 -1.27 -11.32
C PRO A 62 10.55 -2.07 -10.37
N THR A 63 10.12 -1.45 -9.29
CA THR A 63 9.30 -2.10 -8.27
C THR A 63 8.11 -2.87 -8.85
N LEU A 64 7.42 -2.29 -9.84
CA LEU A 64 6.29 -2.96 -10.48
C LEU A 64 6.72 -4.26 -11.19
N LEU A 65 7.80 -4.22 -11.97
CA LEU A 65 8.31 -5.39 -12.69
C LEU A 65 8.83 -6.47 -11.73
N LEU A 66 9.42 -6.08 -10.60
CA LEU A 66 9.85 -6.99 -9.53
C LEU A 66 8.67 -7.81 -9.01
N PHE A 67 7.57 -7.16 -8.62
CA PHE A 67 6.38 -7.84 -8.10
C PHE A 67 5.65 -8.66 -9.17
N GLU A 68 5.55 -8.15 -10.41
CA GLU A 68 4.98 -8.92 -11.52
C GLU A 68 5.78 -10.18 -11.83
N THR A 69 7.12 -10.08 -11.84
CA THR A 69 8.01 -11.23 -12.06
C THR A 69 7.86 -12.25 -10.94
N ALA A 70 7.82 -11.81 -9.69
CA ALA A 70 7.62 -12.67 -8.54
C ALA A 70 6.26 -13.40 -8.61
N ALA A 71 5.18 -12.69 -8.92
CA ALA A 71 3.85 -13.27 -9.02
C ALA A 71 3.74 -14.33 -10.14
N LYS A 72 4.30 -14.03 -11.32
CA LYS A 72 4.27 -14.94 -12.49
C LYS A 72 5.07 -16.22 -12.29
N ASN A 73 6.11 -16.19 -11.44
CA ASN A 73 7.01 -17.31 -11.21
C ASN A 73 6.79 -17.97 -9.83
N ALA A 74 5.66 -17.75 -9.20
CA ALA A 74 5.31 -18.29 -7.87
C ALA A 74 6.32 -17.92 -6.75
N LEU A 75 7.07 -16.83 -6.91
CA LEU A 75 8.04 -16.30 -5.95
C LEU A 75 7.47 -15.19 -5.06
N GLY A 76 6.21 -14.82 -5.26
CA GLY A 76 5.55 -13.75 -4.52
C GLY A 76 5.58 -13.97 -3.01
N GLU A 77 5.30 -15.20 -2.56
CA GLU A 77 5.36 -15.56 -1.15
C GLU A 77 6.76 -15.36 -0.54
N GLN A 78 7.79 -15.83 -1.23
CA GLN A 78 9.19 -15.67 -0.76
C GLN A 78 9.59 -14.19 -0.70
N LEU A 79 9.17 -13.40 -1.69
CA LEU A 79 9.42 -11.96 -1.71
C LEU A 79 8.75 -11.26 -0.53
N ASP A 80 7.48 -11.56 -0.29
CA ASP A 80 6.72 -10.97 0.82
C ASP A 80 7.30 -11.34 2.18
N GLN A 81 7.70 -12.60 2.37
CA GLN A 81 8.40 -13.06 3.58
C GLN A 81 9.70 -12.27 3.81
N ARG A 82 10.53 -12.10 2.77
CA ARG A 82 11.78 -11.32 2.87
C ARG A 82 11.52 -9.86 3.24
N ILE A 83 10.52 -9.23 2.64
CA ILE A 83 10.14 -7.85 2.96
C ILE A 83 9.70 -7.74 4.44
N ILE A 84 8.84 -8.62 4.90
CA ILE A 84 8.34 -8.63 6.28
C ILE A 84 9.48 -8.86 7.28
N GLU A 85 10.40 -9.80 6.99
CA GLU A 85 11.56 -10.04 7.83
C GLU A 85 12.48 -8.82 7.93
N GLN A 86 12.72 -8.11 6.84
CA GLN A 86 13.51 -6.88 6.85
C GLN A 86 12.82 -5.76 7.64
N ILE A 87 11.50 -5.63 7.52
CA ILE A 87 10.72 -4.68 8.32
C ILE A 87 10.87 -5.01 9.80
N LEU A 88 10.69 -6.26 10.18
CA LEU A 88 10.81 -6.69 11.59
C LEU A 88 12.20 -6.43 12.17
N ARG A 89 13.28 -6.68 11.39
CA ARG A 89 14.65 -6.34 11.80
C ARG A 89 14.78 -4.83 12.03
N ARG A 90 14.25 -4.02 11.12
CA ARG A 90 14.32 -2.56 11.25
C ARG A 90 13.53 -2.05 12.44
N LEU A 91 12.33 -2.57 12.69
CA LEU A 91 11.52 -2.20 13.85
C LEU A 91 12.19 -2.59 15.18
N SER A 92 13.00 -3.65 15.19
CA SER A 92 13.76 -4.06 16.40
C SER A 92 14.99 -3.20 16.65
N GLN A 93 15.54 -2.57 15.62
CA GLN A 93 16.68 -1.65 15.72
C GLN A 93 16.24 -0.22 16.08
N ASP A 94 15.18 0.24 15.41
CA ASP A 94 14.62 1.58 15.57
C ASP A 94 13.23 1.45 16.21
N ALA A 95 13.16 1.32 17.53
CA ALA A 95 11.91 1.24 18.28
C ALA A 95 11.18 2.59 18.27
N ILE A 96 10.69 3.01 17.11
CA ILE A 96 9.87 4.22 17.00
C ILE A 96 8.41 3.81 17.11
N PRO A 97 7.74 4.15 18.21
CA PRO A 97 6.32 3.89 18.39
C PRO A 97 5.48 4.76 17.42
N ASN A 98 4.20 4.47 17.31
CA ASN A 98 3.22 5.27 16.57
C ASN A 98 3.40 5.31 15.04
N ARG A 99 3.81 4.18 14.44
CA ARG A 99 3.86 4.04 12.98
C ARG A 99 2.87 3.01 12.47
N ARG A 100 2.46 3.20 11.22
CA ARG A 100 1.73 2.22 10.41
C ARG A 100 2.48 2.01 9.10
N LEU A 101 2.84 0.78 8.82
CA LEU A 101 3.58 0.37 7.63
C LEU A 101 2.64 -0.40 6.71
N VAL A 102 2.28 0.24 5.61
CA VAL A 102 1.44 -0.38 4.57
C VAL A 102 2.33 -1.25 3.70
N VAL A 103 2.11 -2.55 3.74
CA VAL A 103 2.94 -3.58 3.08
C VAL A 103 2.09 -4.33 2.07
N ASN A 104 2.48 -4.27 0.80
CA ASN A 104 1.81 -5.04 -0.25
C ASN A 104 2.03 -6.54 -0.04
N LEU A 105 0.97 -7.31 -0.22
CA LEU A 105 1.03 -8.76 -0.32
C LEU A 105 0.65 -9.22 -1.71
N SER A 106 1.37 -10.22 -2.20
CA SER A 106 1.07 -10.91 -3.45
C SER A 106 -0.14 -11.83 -3.31
N HIS A 107 -0.76 -12.15 -4.45
CA HIS A 107 -1.78 -13.20 -4.51
C HIS A 107 -1.24 -14.55 -3.99
N ASN A 108 0.03 -14.87 -4.29
CA ASN A 108 0.67 -16.10 -3.84
C ASN A 108 0.64 -16.23 -2.31
N SER A 109 0.96 -15.17 -1.59
CA SER A 109 0.90 -15.13 -0.11
C SER A 109 -0.52 -15.24 0.42
N LEU A 110 -1.48 -14.57 -0.23
CA LEU A 110 -2.88 -14.58 0.20
C LEU A 110 -3.49 -15.97 0.19
N VAL A 111 -3.17 -16.79 -0.82
CA VAL A 111 -3.74 -18.14 -0.97
C VAL A 111 -2.92 -19.24 -0.28
N SER A 112 -1.75 -18.90 0.26
CA SER A 112 -0.84 -19.86 0.91
C SER A 112 -1.16 -20.06 2.38
N SER A 113 -1.58 -21.26 2.74
CA SER A 113 -1.72 -21.66 4.15
C SER A 113 -0.38 -21.75 4.89
N TYR A 114 0.71 -21.98 4.17
CA TYR A 114 2.06 -21.97 4.72
C TYR A 114 2.47 -20.54 5.10
N PHE A 115 2.26 -19.58 4.20
CA PHE A 115 2.53 -18.17 4.50
C PHE A 115 1.76 -17.68 5.72
N LEU A 116 0.48 -18.04 5.83
CA LEU A 116 -0.37 -17.60 6.94
C LEU A 116 0.14 -18.12 8.28
N ARG A 117 0.53 -19.40 8.36
CA ARG A 117 1.14 -19.99 9.58
C ARG A 117 2.49 -19.35 9.90
N TRP A 118 3.33 -19.18 8.89
CA TRP A 118 4.62 -18.51 9.04
C TRP A 118 4.46 -17.09 9.58
N LEU A 119 3.48 -16.33 9.07
CA LEU A 119 3.20 -14.97 9.52
C LEU A 119 2.75 -14.96 10.99
N GLU A 120 1.87 -15.88 11.35
CA GLU A 120 1.39 -16.04 12.73
C GLU A 120 2.55 -16.35 13.69
N GLU A 121 3.42 -17.29 13.34
CA GLU A 121 4.61 -17.63 14.13
C GLU A 121 5.57 -16.43 14.28
N ARG A 122 5.78 -15.65 13.22
CA ARG A 122 6.70 -14.51 13.24
C ARG A 122 6.20 -13.34 14.08
N LEU A 123 4.90 -13.10 14.10
CA LEU A 123 4.26 -11.97 14.79
C LEU A 123 3.68 -12.32 16.15
N SER A 124 3.47 -13.61 16.45
CA SER A 124 2.97 -14.06 17.76
C SER A 124 3.88 -13.57 18.88
N GLY A 125 3.27 -13.08 19.96
CA GLY A 125 4.00 -12.50 21.11
C GLY A 125 4.66 -11.13 20.84
N LYS A 126 4.59 -10.60 19.62
CA LYS A 126 5.19 -9.31 19.22
C LYS A 126 4.14 -8.25 18.90
N ARG A 127 3.10 -8.14 19.69
CA ARG A 127 1.94 -7.27 19.42
C ARG A 127 2.32 -5.81 19.13
N ALA A 128 3.37 -5.29 19.78
CA ALA A 128 3.86 -3.93 19.53
C ALA A 128 4.38 -3.73 18.11
N PHE A 129 4.99 -4.74 17.50
CA PHE A 129 5.43 -4.70 16.10
C PHE A 129 4.28 -5.08 15.16
N ALA A 130 3.53 -6.13 15.47
CA ALA A 130 2.41 -6.59 14.66
C ALA A 130 1.39 -5.48 14.43
N SER A 131 1.08 -4.69 15.47
CA SER A 131 0.14 -3.58 15.35
C SER A 131 0.58 -2.47 14.38
N GLN A 132 1.84 -2.42 13.99
CA GLN A 132 2.34 -1.46 13.00
C GLN A 132 2.08 -1.90 11.56
N PHE A 133 1.78 -3.17 11.30
CA PHE A 133 1.51 -3.67 9.96
C PHE A 133 0.10 -3.34 9.49
N VAL A 134 0.02 -2.83 8.27
CA VAL A 134 -1.21 -2.72 7.47
C VAL A 134 -0.96 -3.52 6.19
N PHE A 135 -1.48 -4.73 6.11
CA PHE A 135 -1.32 -5.55 4.92
C PHE A 135 -2.21 -5.04 3.80
N GLN A 136 -1.63 -4.82 2.62
CA GLN A 136 -2.33 -4.27 1.46
C GLN A 136 -2.50 -5.34 0.39
N ILE A 137 -3.75 -5.56 -0.04
CA ILE A 137 -4.16 -6.54 -1.04
C ILE A 137 -4.96 -5.81 -2.11
N SER A 138 -4.78 -6.17 -3.39
CA SER A 138 -5.56 -5.54 -4.46
C SER A 138 -7.04 -5.94 -4.39
N GLU A 139 -7.93 -5.05 -4.85
CA GLU A 139 -9.37 -5.35 -4.94
C GLU A 139 -9.64 -6.60 -5.79
N THR A 140 -8.87 -6.79 -6.86
CA THR A 140 -9.00 -7.96 -7.74
C THR A 140 -8.64 -9.25 -7.03
N ASP A 141 -7.51 -9.27 -6.29
CA ASP A 141 -7.10 -10.45 -5.52
C ASP A 141 -8.06 -10.74 -4.37
N ALA A 142 -8.58 -9.69 -3.72
CA ALA A 142 -9.59 -9.80 -2.67
C ALA A 142 -10.87 -10.48 -3.16
N LEU A 143 -11.28 -10.19 -4.40
CA LEU A 143 -12.46 -10.81 -5.01
C LEU A 143 -12.21 -12.24 -5.48
N ILE A 144 -11.05 -12.50 -6.11
CA ILE A 144 -10.68 -13.82 -6.64
C ILE A 144 -10.47 -14.81 -5.50
N ALA A 145 -9.78 -14.40 -4.43
CA ALA A 145 -9.40 -15.25 -3.31
C ALA A 145 -10.22 -14.94 -2.04
N GLN A 146 -11.51 -14.61 -2.17
CA GLN A 146 -12.36 -14.15 -1.07
C GLN A 146 -12.33 -15.06 0.16
N HIS A 147 -12.38 -16.39 -0.02
CA HIS A 147 -12.34 -17.34 1.08
C HIS A 147 -11.01 -17.29 1.85
N HIS A 148 -9.88 -17.26 1.13
CA HIS A 148 -8.56 -17.14 1.73
C HIS A 148 -8.39 -15.79 2.43
N LEU A 149 -8.94 -14.73 1.85
CA LEU A 149 -8.92 -13.39 2.44
C LEU A 149 -9.64 -13.36 3.79
N LEU A 150 -10.80 -13.99 3.93
CA LEU A 150 -11.53 -14.03 5.21
C LEU A 150 -10.70 -14.74 6.28
N THR A 151 -10.12 -15.91 5.98
CA THR A 151 -9.24 -16.63 6.89
C THR A 151 -8.00 -15.79 7.24
N PHE A 152 -7.41 -15.13 6.25
CA PHE A 152 -6.29 -14.21 6.47
C PHE A 152 -6.67 -13.07 7.42
N CYS A 153 -7.84 -12.45 7.23
CA CYS A 153 -8.34 -11.37 8.08
C CYS A 153 -8.50 -11.80 9.54
N GLU A 154 -9.04 -13.00 9.79
CA GLU A 154 -9.19 -13.54 11.14
C GLU A 154 -7.83 -13.66 11.88
N VAL A 155 -6.80 -14.10 11.16
CA VAL A 155 -5.45 -14.25 11.73
C VAL A 155 -4.82 -12.88 12.00
N ILE A 156 -4.81 -11.98 11.00
CA ILE A 156 -4.15 -10.68 11.16
C ILE A 156 -4.84 -9.79 12.20
N GLU A 157 -6.16 -9.93 12.37
CA GLU A 157 -6.91 -9.22 13.41
C GLU A 157 -6.50 -9.67 14.80
N LYS A 158 -6.39 -10.98 15.04
CA LYS A 158 -5.88 -11.55 16.31
C LYS A 158 -4.47 -11.06 16.63
N LEU A 159 -3.63 -10.91 15.62
CA LEU A 159 -2.27 -10.37 15.75
C LEU A 159 -2.24 -8.85 16.00
N GLY A 160 -3.34 -8.15 15.76
CA GLY A 160 -3.46 -6.70 15.90
C GLY A 160 -3.05 -5.91 14.64
N CYS A 161 -2.80 -6.59 13.52
CA CYS A 161 -2.55 -5.98 12.22
C CYS A 161 -3.84 -5.41 11.61
N LYS A 162 -3.71 -4.62 10.55
CA LYS A 162 -4.84 -4.05 9.80
C LYS A 162 -4.78 -4.46 8.34
N LEU A 163 -5.93 -4.36 7.67
CA LEU A 163 -6.07 -4.60 6.23
C LEU A 163 -6.30 -3.28 5.48
N CYS A 164 -5.65 -3.16 4.33
CA CYS A 164 -5.91 -2.16 3.30
C CYS A 164 -6.30 -2.86 2.00
N VAL A 165 -7.38 -2.42 1.36
CA VAL A 165 -7.71 -2.86 0.00
C VAL A 165 -7.29 -1.80 -1.00
N SER A 166 -6.35 -2.15 -1.89
CA SER A 166 -5.82 -1.23 -2.92
C SER A 166 -6.51 -1.40 -4.27
N ASN A 167 -6.29 -0.42 -5.16
CA ASN A 167 -6.99 -0.29 -6.46
C ASN A 167 -8.52 -0.31 -6.30
N PHE A 168 -9.00 0.20 -5.17
CA PHE A 168 -10.40 0.18 -4.81
C PHE A 168 -11.24 1.01 -5.79
N GLY A 169 -12.29 0.41 -6.32
CA GLY A 169 -13.14 0.99 -7.34
C GLY A 169 -12.73 0.67 -8.77
N CYS A 170 -11.76 -0.25 -8.97
CA CYS A 170 -11.44 -0.78 -10.29
C CYS A 170 -12.45 -1.82 -10.80
N THR A 171 -13.28 -2.36 -9.91
CA THR A 171 -14.29 -3.37 -10.23
C THR A 171 -15.71 -2.79 -10.15
N PRO A 172 -16.70 -3.41 -10.79
CA PRO A 172 -18.10 -3.02 -10.62
C PRO A 172 -18.59 -3.28 -9.19
N LYS A 173 -19.28 -2.30 -8.57
CA LYS A 173 -19.91 -2.42 -7.24
C LYS A 173 -18.90 -2.74 -6.10
N PRO A 174 -17.83 -1.96 -5.93
CA PRO A 174 -16.76 -2.23 -4.99
C PRO A 174 -17.22 -2.28 -3.51
N LEU A 175 -18.29 -1.59 -3.15
CA LEU A 175 -18.82 -1.59 -1.77
C LEU A 175 -19.46 -2.93 -1.35
N ARG A 176 -19.82 -3.78 -2.31
CA ARG A 176 -20.59 -4.99 -2.01
C ARG A 176 -19.80 -5.99 -1.17
N TYR A 177 -18.54 -6.21 -1.47
CA TYR A 177 -17.73 -7.19 -0.72
C TYR A 177 -17.12 -6.62 0.56
N LEU A 178 -16.97 -5.30 0.66
CA LEU A 178 -16.45 -4.65 1.88
C LEU A 178 -17.34 -4.85 3.12
N SER A 179 -18.60 -5.25 2.94
CA SER A 179 -19.44 -5.64 4.08
C SER A 179 -18.98 -6.94 4.74
N LEU A 180 -18.19 -7.74 4.04
CA LEU A 180 -17.68 -9.05 4.50
C LEU A 180 -16.20 -8.99 4.89
N VAL A 181 -15.48 -7.94 4.50
CA VAL A 181 -14.04 -7.82 4.70
C VAL A 181 -13.75 -6.70 5.70
N PRO A 182 -13.06 -6.98 6.83
CA PRO A 182 -12.78 -5.98 7.87
C PRO A 182 -11.63 -5.06 7.46
N ALA A 183 -11.79 -4.33 6.35
CA ALA A 183 -10.81 -3.38 5.88
C ALA A 183 -10.79 -2.14 6.79
N ALA A 184 -9.61 -1.77 7.28
CA ALA A 184 -9.40 -0.52 8.01
C ALA A 184 -9.12 0.66 7.05
N TYR A 185 -8.58 0.33 5.87
CA TYR A 185 -8.22 1.30 4.84
C TYR A 185 -8.63 0.80 3.46
N VAL A 186 -8.93 1.74 2.58
CA VAL A 186 -8.95 1.53 1.14
C VAL A 186 -8.01 2.53 0.47
N LYS A 187 -7.27 2.06 -0.53
CA LYS A 187 -6.51 2.92 -1.43
C LYS A 187 -7.23 2.95 -2.77
N LEU A 188 -7.68 4.12 -3.17
CA LEU A 188 -8.47 4.31 -4.38
C LEU A 188 -7.72 3.87 -5.64
N ASP A 189 -8.45 3.38 -6.62
CA ASP A 189 -7.92 3.21 -7.97
C ASP A 189 -7.66 4.59 -8.59
N THR A 190 -6.54 4.71 -9.31
CA THR A 190 -6.16 5.96 -9.97
C THR A 190 -7.17 6.41 -11.04
N GLY A 191 -7.92 5.48 -11.61
CA GLY A 191 -9.00 5.75 -12.56
C GLY A 191 -10.13 6.59 -11.96
N LEU A 192 -10.41 6.43 -10.67
CA LEU A 192 -11.40 7.26 -9.95
C LEU A 192 -10.94 8.71 -9.82
N LEU A 193 -9.63 8.94 -9.73
CA LEU A 193 -9.04 10.26 -9.56
C LEU A 193 -8.81 11.00 -10.88
N ARG A 194 -8.87 10.30 -12.01
CA ARG A 194 -8.66 10.92 -13.32
C ARG A 194 -9.81 11.88 -13.66
N LYS A 195 -9.46 13.12 -14.06
CA LYS A 195 -10.39 14.16 -14.52
C LYS A 195 -11.43 14.59 -13.46
N ILE A 196 -11.13 14.47 -12.17
CA ILE A 196 -12.01 15.02 -11.11
C ILE A 196 -11.93 16.54 -11.07
N ASP A 197 -10.84 17.13 -11.55
CA ASP A 197 -10.58 18.56 -11.67
C ASP A 197 -11.51 19.26 -12.68
N VAL A 198 -11.87 18.56 -13.76
CA VAL A 198 -12.70 19.10 -14.84
C VAL A 198 -14.11 18.48 -14.88
N ASN A 199 -14.42 17.53 -14.00
CA ASN A 199 -15.71 16.82 -14.01
C ASN A 199 -16.35 16.81 -12.61
N GLN A 200 -17.23 17.77 -12.38
CA GLN A 200 -17.96 17.89 -11.10
C GLN A 200 -18.80 16.66 -10.74
N ALA A 201 -19.34 15.95 -11.74
CA ALA A 201 -20.13 14.74 -11.48
C ALA A 201 -19.24 13.62 -10.91
N LYS A 202 -18.00 13.49 -11.41
CA LYS A 202 -17.02 12.57 -10.87
C LYS A 202 -16.61 12.93 -9.44
N LEU A 203 -16.38 14.21 -9.17
CA LEU A 203 -16.05 14.66 -7.81
C LEU A 203 -17.20 14.38 -6.83
N LYS A 204 -18.45 14.64 -7.22
CA LYS A 204 -19.62 14.29 -6.40
C LYS A 204 -19.74 12.79 -6.15
N PHE A 205 -19.52 11.98 -7.18
CA PHE A 205 -19.49 10.51 -7.06
C PHE A 205 -18.39 10.05 -6.09
N LEU A 206 -17.18 10.60 -6.21
CA LEU A 206 -16.07 10.29 -5.32
C LEU A 206 -16.40 10.66 -3.87
N SER A 207 -16.94 11.86 -3.63
CA SER A 207 -17.34 12.29 -2.29
C SER A 207 -18.41 11.38 -1.67
N ALA A 208 -19.41 10.98 -2.44
CA ALA A 208 -20.44 10.06 -1.98
C ALA A 208 -19.87 8.65 -1.67
N LEU A 209 -18.95 8.17 -2.49
CA LEU A 209 -18.27 6.90 -2.26
C LEU A 209 -17.46 6.95 -0.96
N ILE A 210 -16.73 8.03 -0.72
CA ILE A 210 -15.92 8.22 0.50
C ILE A 210 -16.82 8.29 1.74
N GLU A 211 -17.94 9.00 1.66
CA GLU A 211 -18.91 9.06 2.76
C GLU A 211 -19.44 7.67 3.14
N GLU A 212 -19.76 6.81 2.15
CA GLU A 212 -20.20 5.44 2.42
C GLU A 212 -19.07 4.57 3.05
N LEU A 213 -17.82 4.82 2.70
CA LEU A 213 -16.68 4.17 3.34
C LEU A 213 -16.49 4.62 4.78
N HIS A 214 -16.61 5.92 5.04
CA HIS A 214 -16.55 6.49 6.40
C HIS A 214 -17.66 5.97 7.31
N LYS A 215 -18.89 5.80 6.80
CA LYS A 215 -19.99 5.16 7.56
C LYS A 215 -19.64 3.74 8.04
N LYS A 216 -18.72 3.06 7.34
CA LYS A 216 -18.19 1.75 7.72
C LYS A 216 -16.92 1.82 8.57
N GLY A 217 -16.47 3.01 8.95
CA GLY A 217 -15.22 3.22 9.69
C GLY A 217 -13.95 3.00 8.87
N ILE A 218 -14.05 2.97 7.54
CA ILE A 218 -12.93 2.73 6.63
C ILE A 218 -12.30 4.06 6.22
N ARG A 219 -10.99 4.19 6.38
CA ARG A 219 -10.22 5.36 5.97
C ARG A 219 -9.75 5.25 4.52
N VAL A 220 -9.71 6.38 3.83
CA VAL A 220 -9.48 6.46 2.38
C VAL A 220 -8.13 7.07 2.06
N ILE A 221 -7.34 6.39 1.21
CA ILE A 221 -6.05 6.83 0.72
C ILE A 221 -6.20 7.19 -0.76
N ALA A 222 -5.87 8.43 -1.15
CA ALA A 222 -5.73 8.84 -2.55
C ALA A 222 -4.26 8.66 -2.97
N PRO A 223 -3.96 7.72 -3.90
CA PRO A 223 -2.61 7.45 -4.35
C PRO A 223 -2.19 8.39 -5.50
N MET A 224 -0.87 8.39 -5.78
CA MET A 224 -0.26 8.96 -6.98
C MET A 224 -0.61 10.43 -7.24
N LEU A 225 -0.57 11.24 -6.19
CA LEU A 225 -0.69 12.68 -6.34
C LEU A 225 0.60 13.21 -6.97
N GLU A 226 0.53 13.57 -8.25
CA GLU A 226 1.64 14.08 -9.06
C GLU A 226 1.60 15.62 -9.17
N GLN A 227 0.46 16.24 -8.85
CA GLN A 227 0.22 17.66 -9.02
C GLN A 227 -0.51 18.26 -7.82
N LEU A 228 0.05 19.34 -7.27
CA LEU A 228 -0.52 20.05 -6.13
C LEU A 228 -1.94 20.61 -6.32
N PRO A 229 -2.37 21.08 -7.52
CA PRO A 229 -3.75 21.56 -7.75
C PRO A 229 -4.84 20.52 -7.45
N MET A 230 -4.52 19.25 -7.37
CA MET A 230 -5.47 18.21 -6.96
C MET A 230 -5.79 18.22 -5.45
N LEU A 231 -4.91 18.77 -4.62
CA LEU A 231 -5.07 18.78 -3.15
C LEU A 231 -6.41 19.35 -2.66
N PRO A 232 -6.86 20.55 -3.09
CA PRO A 232 -8.13 21.11 -2.63
C PRO A 232 -9.35 20.25 -3.00
N LEU A 233 -9.28 19.53 -4.14
CA LEU A 233 -10.35 18.65 -4.60
C LEU A 233 -10.45 17.38 -3.74
N LEU A 234 -9.31 16.78 -3.42
CA LEU A 234 -9.24 15.62 -2.54
C LEU A 234 -9.64 15.97 -1.11
N TRP A 235 -9.27 17.17 -0.64
CA TRP A 235 -9.75 17.71 0.61
C TRP A 235 -11.29 17.84 0.63
N ARG A 236 -11.87 18.49 -0.38
CA ARG A 236 -13.33 18.65 -0.51
C ARG A 236 -14.04 17.30 -0.63
N ALA A 237 -13.40 16.29 -1.19
CA ALA A 237 -13.89 14.92 -1.25
C ALA A 237 -13.77 14.19 0.10
N ASN A 238 -13.13 14.80 1.12
CA ASN A 238 -12.92 14.27 2.46
C ASN A 238 -12.04 13.01 2.47
N VAL A 239 -10.97 12.99 1.65
CA VAL A 239 -9.95 11.93 1.65
C VAL A 239 -9.13 12.01 2.95
N ASP A 240 -8.85 10.88 3.59
CA ASP A 240 -8.09 10.84 4.85
C ASP A 240 -6.58 10.98 4.65
N PHE A 241 -6.04 10.30 3.64
CA PHE A 241 -4.61 10.27 3.35
C PHE A 241 -4.33 10.53 1.88
N MET A 242 -3.27 11.26 1.61
CA MET A 242 -2.77 11.49 0.27
C MET A 242 -1.35 10.97 0.13
N GLN A 243 -1.03 10.41 -1.02
CA GLN A 243 0.26 9.85 -1.33
C GLN A 243 0.69 10.24 -2.74
N GLY A 244 1.91 10.70 -2.89
CA GLY A 244 2.47 11.04 -4.21
C GLY A 244 3.82 11.71 -4.10
N ASN A 245 4.57 11.73 -5.21
CA ASN A 245 5.92 12.28 -5.23
C ASN A 245 5.94 13.80 -5.03
N CYS A 246 4.87 14.50 -5.37
CA CYS A 246 4.78 15.94 -5.11
C CYS A 246 4.62 16.28 -3.62
N LEU A 247 4.20 15.33 -2.77
CA LEU A 247 4.10 15.48 -1.32
C LEU A 247 5.36 15.00 -0.63
N HIS A 248 5.75 13.78 -0.93
CA HIS A 248 6.95 13.14 -0.38
C HIS A 248 7.48 12.11 -1.38
N PRO A 249 8.71 12.30 -1.90
CA PRO A 249 9.36 11.30 -2.71
C PRO A 249 9.70 10.08 -1.86
N THR A 250 9.82 8.92 -2.49
CA THR A 250 10.22 7.69 -1.82
C THR A 250 11.62 7.82 -1.22
N SER A 251 11.78 7.50 0.06
CA SER A 251 13.03 7.62 0.82
C SER A 251 13.43 6.31 1.49
N THR A 252 14.72 6.12 1.78
CA THR A 252 15.24 5.01 2.58
C THR A 252 15.01 5.16 4.07
N SER A 253 14.66 6.37 4.52
CA SER A 253 14.35 6.69 5.92
C SER A 253 12.86 6.99 6.10
N MET A 254 12.35 6.73 7.30
CA MET A 254 11.02 7.12 7.75
C MET A 254 11.11 8.46 8.52
N SER A 255 11.69 9.48 7.89
CA SER A 255 12.01 10.78 8.50
C SER A 255 11.14 11.91 7.97
N PHE A 256 9.98 11.61 7.38
CA PHE A 256 9.06 12.66 6.95
C PHE A 256 8.57 13.43 8.18
N GLU A 257 8.85 14.71 8.20
CA GLU A 257 8.26 15.63 9.18
C GLU A 257 6.79 15.82 8.78
N PHE A 258 5.91 15.04 9.39
CA PHE A 258 4.48 15.30 9.34
C PHE A 258 4.28 16.64 10.04
N ILE A 259 4.11 17.70 9.26
CA ILE A 259 3.93 19.07 9.78
C ILE A 259 2.84 19.00 10.83
N GLN A 260 3.18 19.29 12.07
CA GLN A 260 2.20 19.76 13.04
C GLN A 260 1.60 21.00 12.40
N THR A 261 0.41 20.91 11.91
CA THR A 261 -0.27 22.00 11.20
C THR A 261 -0.37 23.18 12.17
N GLN A 262 0.60 24.06 12.17
CA GLN A 262 0.31 25.46 12.45
C GLN A 262 -0.71 25.82 11.38
N THR A 263 -1.89 26.17 11.83
CA THR A 263 -3.04 26.60 11.07
C THR A 263 -2.59 27.41 9.85
N VAL A 264 -2.50 26.79 8.69
CA VAL A 264 -2.39 27.54 7.45
C VAL A 264 -3.78 28.08 7.22
N ASN A 265 -4.03 29.30 7.72
CA ASN A 265 -5.19 30.08 7.33
C ASN A 265 -5.08 30.31 5.82
N PHE A 266 -5.76 29.50 5.06
CA PHE A 266 -6.07 29.84 3.68
C PHE A 266 -7.17 30.91 3.73
N ASP A 267 -6.76 32.18 3.80
CA ASP A 267 -7.65 33.28 3.49
C ASP A 267 -8.02 33.15 2.01
N PHE A 268 -9.19 32.57 1.76
CA PHE A 268 -9.82 32.63 0.46
C PHE A 268 -10.42 34.02 0.29
N CYS A 269 -9.71 34.89 -0.47
CA CYS A 269 -10.33 36.04 -1.12
C CYS A 269 -11.15 35.59 -2.31
#